data_620b07c8ce52cffec594ca5aada0a698
#
_entry.id   620b07c8ce52cffec594ca5aada0a698
#
_cell.length_a   1.000
_cell.length_b   1.000
_cell.length_c   1.000
_cell.angle_alpha   90.00
_cell.angle_beta   90.00
_cell.angle_gamma   90.00
#
_symmetry.space_group_name_H-M   'P 1'
#
loop_
_entity.id
_entity.type
_entity.pdbx_description
1 polymer ?
#
loop_
_entity_poly.entity_id
_entity_poly.type
_entity_poly.pdbx_seq_one_letter_code
_entity_poly.pdbx_strand_id
1 'polypeptide(L)'
;MITAIIRNKENTLVLDLPHSIYDIYEKLRSIGIVQPPKQIPLTDNEDEDIGVKLFSESDFGQHLLLTLNEKNTIADANMLPLVITPELPL
;
A
#
# COMPACT_ATOMS: atom_id res chain seq x y z
N MET A 1 3.55 -6.31 -8.28
CA MET A 1 4.51 -6.91 -7.32
C MET A 1 3.94 -6.95 -5.91
N ILE A 2 3.41 -5.87 -5.43
CA ILE A 2 2.75 -5.85 -4.14
C ILE A 2 1.30 -5.47 -4.37
N THR A 3 0.39 -6.18 -3.75
CA THR A 3 -1.04 -5.88 -3.83
C THR A 3 -1.49 -5.28 -2.50
N ALA A 4 -2.15 -4.14 -2.57
CA ALA A 4 -2.70 -3.48 -1.40
C ALA A 4 -4.21 -3.61 -1.40
N ILE A 5 -4.76 -4.08 -0.29
CA ILE A 5 -6.20 -4.14 -0.10
C ILE A 5 -6.53 -3.09 0.95
N ILE A 6 -7.25 -2.06 0.55
CA ILE A 6 -7.54 -0.92 1.40
C ILE A 6 -9.05 -0.90 1.69
N ARG A 7 -9.38 -0.83 2.96
CA ARG A 7 -10.76 -0.84 3.41
C ARG A 7 -11.11 0.51 4.02
N ASN A 8 -12.29 1.01 3.71
CA ASN A 8 -12.87 2.14 4.42
C ASN A 8 -14.31 1.77 4.74
N LYS A 9 -14.56 1.37 5.98
CA LYS A 9 -15.86 0.88 6.43
C LYS A 9 -16.28 -0.34 5.61
N GLU A 10 -17.33 -0.21 4.81
CA GLU A 10 -17.82 -1.32 4.00
C GLU A 10 -17.22 -1.35 2.59
N ASN A 11 -16.46 -0.33 2.23
CA ASN A 11 -15.88 -0.24 0.89
C ASN A 11 -14.46 -0.81 0.86
N THR A 12 -14.13 -1.47 -0.22
CA THR A 12 -12.81 -2.07 -0.39
C THR A 12 -12.22 -1.67 -1.73
N LEU A 13 -10.94 -1.40 -1.74
CA LEU A 13 -10.19 -1.04 -2.92
C LEU A 13 -8.97 -1.93 -3.03
N VAL A 14 -8.70 -2.46 -4.21
CA VAL A 14 -7.50 -3.29 -4.45
C VAL A 14 -6.62 -2.56 -5.44
N LEU A 15 -5.35 -2.39 -5.09
CA LEU A 15 -4.38 -1.70 -5.92
C LEU A 15 -3.10 -2.52 -6.03
N ASP A 16 -2.50 -2.50 -7.21
CA ASP A 16 -1.17 -3.07 -7.39
C ASP A 16 -0.15 -1.96 -7.22
N LEU A 17 0.89 -2.20 -6.46
CA LEU A 17 1.97 -1.24 -6.23
C LEU A 17 3.24 -1.69 -6.94
N PRO A 18 4.03 -0.81 -7.51
CA PRO A 18 3.88 0.65 -7.45
C PRO A 18 2.79 1.17 -8.40
N HIS A 19 2.21 2.28 -8.03
CA HIS A 19 1.15 2.91 -8.80
C HIS A 19 1.37 4.42 -8.76
N SER A 20 0.82 5.16 -9.72
CA SER A 20 0.94 6.61 -9.70
C SER A 20 0.30 7.18 -8.44
N ILE A 21 1.00 8.08 -7.76
CA ILE A 21 0.50 8.65 -6.52
C ILE A 21 -0.81 9.43 -6.76
N TYR A 22 -0.96 10.04 -7.92
CA TYR A 22 -2.18 10.75 -8.26
C TYR A 22 -3.36 9.79 -8.44
N ASP A 23 -3.12 8.65 -9.06
CA ASP A 23 -4.15 7.64 -9.22
C ASP A 23 -4.53 7.04 -7.87
N ILE A 24 -3.57 6.86 -6.99
CA ILE A 24 -3.85 6.36 -5.64
C ILE A 24 -4.78 7.33 -4.91
N TYR A 25 -4.50 8.64 -5.01
CA TYR A 25 -5.36 9.64 -4.43
C TYR A 25 -6.79 9.53 -4.94
N GLU A 26 -6.96 9.42 -6.25
CA GLU A 26 -8.29 9.34 -6.82
C GLU A 26 -9.02 8.07 -6.43
N LYS A 27 -8.30 6.96 -6.39
CA LYS A 27 -8.91 5.68 -6.00
C LYS A 27 -9.29 5.67 -4.53
N LEU A 28 -8.50 6.28 -3.67
CA LEU A 28 -8.84 6.41 -2.25
C LEU A 28 -10.11 7.25 -2.09
N ARG A 29 -10.25 8.31 -2.87
CA ARG A 29 -11.46 9.11 -2.82
C ARG A 29 -12.68 8.33 -3.25
N SER A 30 -12.52 7.39 -4.17
CA SER A 30 -13.65 6.59 -4.64
C SER A 30 -14.27 5.74 -3.54
N ILE A 31 -13.54 5.47 -2.47
CA ILE A 31 -14.06 4.76 -1.31
C ILE A 31 -14.17 5.67 -0.08
N GLY A 32 -14.16 6.97 -0.31
CA GLY A 32 -14.39 7.94 0.77
C GLY A 32 -13.20 8.33 1.61
N ILE A 33 -11.99 7.95 1.21
CA ILE A 33 -10.78 8.33 1.95
C ILE A 33 -10.23 9.61 1.35
N VAL A 34 -10.16 10.66 2.16
CA VAL A 34 -9.65 11.96 1.71
C VAL A 34 -8.22 12.23 2.19
N GLN A 35 -7.69 11.42 3.10
CA GLN A 35 -6.32 11.57 3.57
C GLN A 35 -5.34 11.19 2.45
N PRO A 36 -4.20 11.86 2.38
CA PRO A 36 -3.18 11.46 1.41
C PRO A 36 -2.53 10.14 1.79
N PRO A 37 -2.01 9.39 0.83
CA PRO A 37 -1.40 8.08 1.11
C PRO A 37 -0.30 8.12 2.18
N LYS A 38 0.42 9.24 2.29
CA LYS A 38 1.48 9.37 3.30
C LYS A 38 0.94 9.48 4.73
N GLN A 39 -0.36 9.61 4.90
CA GLN A 39 -0.98 9.70 6.21
C GLN A 39 -1.78 8.45 6.57
N ILE A 40 -1.81 7.44 5.70
CA ILE A 40 -2.58 6.24 5.96
C ILE A 40 -1.62 5.12 6.35
N PRO A 41 -1.61 4.72 7.64
CA PRO A 41 -0.67 3.71 8.10
C PRO A 41 -1.04 2.31 7.62
N LEU A 42 -0.06 1.43 7.60
CA LEU A 42 -0.25 0.06 7.13
C LEU A 42 -0.76 -0.82 8.27
N THR A 43 -1.92 -0.49 8.79
CA THR A 43 -2.53 -1.25 9.87
C THR A 43 -3.91 -1.73 9.41
N ASP A 44 -4.34 -2.87 9.91
CA ASP A 44 -5.66 -3.40 9.62
C ASP A 44 -6.31 -3.78 10.94
N ASN A 45 -6.84 -2.79 11.62
CA ASN A 45 -7.49 -2.99 12.90
C ASN A 45 -8.99 -2.89 12.67
N GLU A 46 -9.73 -3.90 13.08
CA GLU A 46 -11.17 -3.95 12.87
C GLU A 46 -11.90 -2.83 13.60
N ASP A 47 -11.30 -2.27 14.63
CA ASP A 47 -11.93 -1.17 15.36
C ASP A 47 -11.80 0.16 14.64
N GLU A 48 -11.01 0.22 13.58
CA GLU A 48 -10.84 1.44 12.82
C GLU A 48 -11.57 1.36 11.48
N ASP A 49 -12.01 2.51 10.98
CA ASP A 49 -12.72 2.57 9.71
C ASP A 49 -11.82 2.21 8.54
N ILE A 50 -10.56 2.61 8.61
CA ILE A 50 -9.62 2.38 7.51
C ILE A 50 -8.64 1.28 7.89
N GLY A 51 -8.49 0.32 7.01
CA GLY A 51 -7.52 -0.75 7.16
C GLY A 51 -6.78 -1.01 5.87
N VAL A 52 -5.52 -1.43 5.97
CA VAL A 52 -4.68 -1.72 4.82
C VAL A 52 -3.99 -3.07 5.02
N LYS A 53 -4.13 -3.96 4.05
CA LYS A 53 -3.42 -5.22 4.03
C LYS A 53 -2.57 -5.26 2.79
N LEU A 54 -1.36 -5.77 2.91
CA LEU A 54 -0.45 -5.92 1.77
C LEU A 54 -0.07 -7.37 1.60
N PHE A 55 0.03 -7.81 0.38
CA PHE A 55 0.53 -9.15 0.10
C PHE A 55 1.23 -9.19 -1.25
N SER A 56 1.99 -10.23 -1.50
CA SER A 56 2.66 -10.45 -2.76
C SER A 56 2.75 -11.92 -3.05
N GLU A 57 2.62 -12.28 -4.33
CA GLU A 57 2.76 -13.66 -4.76
C GLU A 57 4.22 -14.00 -5.05
N SER A 58 5.07 -13.01 -5.25
CA SER A 58 6.47 -13.25 -5.55
C SER A 58 7.31 -13.30 -4.29
N ASP A 59 8.38 -14.06 -4.31
CA ASP A 59 9.30 -14.12 -3.18
C ASP A 59 9.94 -12.78 -2.92
N PHE A 60 10.29 -12.06 -3.98
CA PHE A 60 10.89 -10.75 -3.86
C PHE A 60 9.92 -9.78 -3.20
N GLY A 61 8.66 -9.78 -3.63
CA GLY A 61 7.65 -8.93 -3.03
C GLY A 61 7.42 -9.26 -1.56
N GLN A 62 7.42 -10.53 -1.20
CA GLN A 62 7.28 -10.94 0.19
C GLN A 62 8.45 -10.45 1.04
N HIS A 63 9.66 -10.47 0.50
CA HIS A 63 10.81 -9.91 1.19
C HIS A 63 10.67 -8.41 1.39
N LEU A 64 10.17 -7.70 0.40
CA LEU A 64 9.94 -6.27 0.53
C LEU A 64 8.95 -5.98 1.66
N LEU A 65 7.90 -6.78 1.77
CA LEU A 65 6.90 -6.57 2.81
C LEU A 65 7.47 -6.72 4.22
N LEU A 66 8.51 -7.54 4.38
CA LEU A 66 9.14 -7.70 5.69
C LEU A 66 9.86 -6.45 6.17
N THR A 67 10.14 -5.51 5.28
CA THR A 67 10.80 -4.26 5.66
C THR A 67 9.80 -3.20 6.12
N LEU A 68 8.50 -3.46 5.97
CA LEU A 68 7.47 -2.52 6.35
C LEU A 68 6.86 -2.90 7.70
N ASN A 69 6.36 -1.91 8.41
CA ASN A 69 5.68 -2.15 9.67
C ASN A 69 4.50 -1.18 9.78
N GLU A 70 3.75 -1.25 10.87
CA GLU A 70 2.54 -0.44 11.02
C GLU A 70 2.80 1.06 11.14
N LYS A 71 4.05 1.49 11.27
CA LYS A 71 4.38 2.91 11.28
C LYS A 71 4.59 3.44 9.86
N ASN A 72 4.77 2.57 8.89
CA ASN A 72 4.88 2.97 7.51
C ASN A 72 3.49 3.27 6.94
N THR A 73 3.45 3.91 5.79
CA THR A 73 2.20 4.34 5.16
C THR A 73 2.04 3.73 3.77
N ILE A 74 0.88 3.95 3.16
CA ILE A 74 0.65 3.51 1.78
C ILE A 74 1.68 4.13 0.85
N ALA A 75 2.07 5.40 1.08
CA ALA A 75 3.09 6.04 0.25
C ALA A 75 4.43 5.33 0.37
N ASP A 76 4.79 4.88 1.56
CA ASP A 76 6.04 4.13 1.76
C ASP A 76 5.98 2.80 1.01
N ALA A 77 4.88 2.09 1.10
CA ALA A 77 4.70 0.82 0.41
C ALA A 77 4.75 1.01 -1.11
N ASN A 78 4.19 2.12 -1.59
CA ASN A 78 4.19 2.42 -3.02
C ASN A 78 5.59 2.73 -3.55
N MET A 79 6.44 3.34 -2.73
CA MET A 79 7.79 3.67 -3.16
C MET A 79 8.77 2.51 -3.00
N LEU A 80 8.48 1.59 -2.12
CA LEU A 80 9.40 0.51 -1.81
C LEU A 80 9.85 -0.30 -3.02
N PRO A 81 8.97 -0.74 -3.92
CA PRO A 81 9.41 -1.48 -5.09
C PRO A 81 10.29 -0.66 -6.03
N LEU A 82 10.15 0.67 -6.01
CA LEU A 82 10.94 1.54 -6.86
C LEU A 82 12.33 1.79 -6.27
N VAL A 83 12.43 1.87 -4.95
CA VAL A 83 13.68 2.18 -4.28
C VAL A 83 14.59 0.97 -4.16
N ILE A 84 14.00 -0.19 -3.93
CA ILE A 84 14.76 -1.41 -3.71
C ILE A 84 14.89 -2.24 -4.97
N THR A 85 14.31 -1.82 -6.05
CA THR A 85 14.45 -2.47 -7.31
C THR A 85 15.91 -2.58 -7.61
N PRO A 86 16.44 -3.74 -7.63
CA PRO A 86 17.84 -3.87 -7.79
C PRO A 86 18.17 -3.49 -9.14
N GLU A 87 19.03 -2.58 -9.23
CA GLU A 87 19.61 -2.37 -10.33
C GLU A 87 20.44 -3.45 -10.50
N LEU A 88 20.05 -4.40 -11.07
CA LEU A 88 20.80 -5.43 -11.30
C LEU A 88 22.04 -5.08 -11.79
N PRO A 89 22.99 -5.31 -11.12
CA PRO A 89 24.25 -4.98 -11.57
C PRO A 89 24.37 -5.89 -12.66
N LEU A 90 24.50 -5.70 -13.36
CA LEU A 90 24.68 -6.53 -14.29
C LEU A 90 25.88 -6.92 -14.61
#